data_ff22b10403f8e13fab7f33cab84e6d07
#
_entry.id   ff22b10403f8e13fab7f33cab84e6d07
#
_cell.length_a   1.000
_cell.length_b   1.000
_cell.length_c   1.000
_cell.angle_alpha   90.00
_cell.angle_beta   90.00
_cell.angle_gamma   90.00
#
_symmetry.space_group_name_H-M   'P 1'
#
loop_
_entity.id
_entity.type
_entity.pdbx_description
1 polymer ?
#
loop_
_entity_poly.entity_id
_entity_poly.type
_entity_poly.pdbx_seq_one_letter_code
_entity_poly.pdbx_strand_id
1 'polypeptide(L)'
;MKSKLFLLVGAFSLLFSSCNSSNNDVSSFSVTQEDFYFILTWGVQKDSSYDSRTGTLIKTKYVRERQPEEYIATYQYPNINEIYEMAKSINVYSYADDYYPYEGSSMATNPSVDYVFEINNKIITSEDCPIISTIPDSVTKRGKQYLTLLFTIMNALTNSEEWKAMPDPEILYM
;
A
#
# COMPACT_ATOMS: atom_id res chain seq x y z
N MET A 1 -53.05 30.36 58.73
CA MET A 1 -51.65 29.93 59.00
C MET A 1 -51.11 29.14 57.81
N LYS A 2 -50.16 29.70 57.05
CA LYS A 2 -49.64 29.11 55.82
C LYS A 2 -48.33 28.42 56.14
N SER A 3 -48.25 27.09 56.00
CA SER A 3 -47.06 26.27 56.14
C SER A 3 -46.25 26.29 54.80
N LYS A 4 -45.00 26.72 54.86
CA LYS A 4 -44.11 26.73 53.74
C LYS A 4 -43.33 25.39 53.73
N LEU A 5 -43.55 24.60 52.70
CA LEU A 5 -42.78 23.38 52.43
C LEU A 5 -41.50 23.76 51.69
N PHE A 6 -40.33 23.52 52.32
CA PHE A 6 -39.02 23.68 51.68
C PHE A 6 -38.68 22.38 50.94
N LEU A 7 -38.55 22.49 49.63
CA LEU A 7 -38.09 21.41 48.79
C LEU A 7 -36.57 21.51 48.69
N LEU A 8 -35.87 20.54 49.27
CA LEU A 8 -34.42 20.40 49.20
C LEU A 8 -34.07 19.64 47.91
N VAL A 9 -33.55 20.33 46.90
CA VAL A 9 -33.06 19.72 45.67
C VAL A 9 -31.59 19.32 45.91
N GLY A 10 -31.36 18.03 46.14
CA GLY A 10 -30.03 17.48 46.23
C GLY A 10 -29.41 17.34 44.83
N ALA A 11 -28.39 18.12 44.54
CA ALA A 11 -27.58 17.97 43.32
C ALA A 11 -26.69 16.76 43.44
N PHE A 12 -27.02 15.70 42.73
CA PHE A 12 -26.18 14.50 42.61
C PHE A 12 -25.16 14.72 41.48
N SER A 13 -23.98 15.18 41.86
CA SER A 13 -22.86 15.33 40.91
C SER A 13 -22.29 13.98 40.58
N LEU A 14 -22.69 13.41 39.45
CA LEU A 14 -22.04 12.26 38.86
C LEU A 14 -20.68 12.68 38.28
N LEU A 15 -19.63 12.34 38.99
CA LEU A 15 -18.26 12.37 38.48
C LEU A 15 -18.11 11.24 37.48
N PHE A 16 -18.32 11.55 36.19
CA PHE A 16 -17.86 10.68 35.11
C PHE A 16 -16.34 10.74 35.08
N SER A 17 -15.72 9.70 35.65
CA SER A 17 -14.31 9.41 35.45
C SER A 17 -14.11 9.08 33.98
N SER A 18 -13.62 10.06 33.21
CA SER A 18 -13.22 9.86 31.83
C SER A 18 -12.00 8.94 31.85
N CYS A 19 -12.21 7.65 31.60
CA CYS A 19 -11.13 6.76 31.17
C CYS A 19 -10.63 7.31 29.82
N ASN A 20 -9.49 7.97 29.84
CA ASN A 20 -8.67 8.21 28.67
C ASN A 20 -8.19 6.85 28.17
N SER A 21 -9.00 6.20 27.32
CA SER A 21 -8.46 5.20 26.41
C SER A 21 -7.50 5.94 25.49
N SER A 22 -6.24 5.58 25.56
CA SER A 22 -5.24 5.98 24.56
C SER A 22 -5.79 5.61 23.19
N ASN A 23 -6.35 6.60 22.50
CA ASN A 23 -6.64 6.50 21.09
C ASN A 23 -5.27 6.27 20.42
N ASN A 24 -4.97 5.04 20.05
CA ASN A 24 -4.04 4.80 18.97
C ASN A 24 -4.65 5.52 17.77
N ASP A 25 -4.09 6.65 17.40
CA ASP A 25 -4.44 7.36 16.19
C ASP A 25 -4.18 6.44 15.01
N VAL A 26 -5.18 5.65 14.64
CA VAL A 26 -5.21 4.95 13.39
C VAL A 26 -5.33 6.05 12.35
N SER A 27 -4.21 6.40 11.72
CA SER A 27 -4.20 7.41 10.68
C SER A 27 -5.28 7.09 9.65
N SER A 28 -6.27 7.97 9.56
CA SER A 28 -7.36 7.82 8.59
C SER A 28 -6.87 8.24 7.22
N PHE A 29 -7.37 7.56 6.17
CA PHE A 29 -7.10 7.95 4.79
C PHE A 29 -7.74 9.32 4.51
N SER A 30 -6.90 10.38 4.45
CA SER A 30 -7.33 11.79 4.39
C SER A 30 -7.01 12.49 3.07
N VAL A 31 -6.41 11.78 2.11
CA VAL A 31 -6.05 12.35 0.80
C VAL A 31 -7.30 12.56 -0.04
N THR A 32 -7.38 13.70 -0.74
CA THR A 32 -8.42 13.95 -1.74
C THR A 32 -8.06 13.23 -3.03
N GLN A 33 -9.05 12.96 -3.88
CA GLN A 33 -8.83 12.32 -5.16
C GLN A 33 -7.96 13.18 -6.09
N GLU A 34 -8.06 14.51 -6.01
CA GLU A 34 -7.31 15.45 -6.83
C GLU A 34 -5.81 15.48 -6.47
N ASP A 35 -5.51 15.26 -5.19
CA ASP A 35 -4.13 15.26 -4.67
C ASP A 35 -3.50 13.86 -4.66
N PHE A 36 -4.25 12.83 -5.11
CA PHE A 36 -3.81 11.45 -5.04
C PHE A 36 -2.74 11.14 -6.06
N TYR A 37 -1.65 10.55 -5.56
CA TYR A 37 -0.62 9.93 -6.39
C TYR A 37 -0.08 8.66 -5.73
N PHE A 38 0.58 7.85 -6.53
CA PHE A 38 1.35 6.71 -6.03
C PHE A 38 2.65 6.54 -6.81
N ILE A 39 3.63 5.95 -6.14
CA ILE A 39 4.86 5.43 -6.73
C ILE A 39 4.94 3.95 -6.36
N LEU A 40 5.20 3.10 -7.33
CA LEU A 40 5.43 1.68 -7.08
C LEU A 40 6.81 1.31 -7.62
N THR A 41 7.63 0.74 -6.72
CA THR A 41 8.91 0.11 -7.08
C THR A 41 8.78 -1.38 -6.80
N TRP A 42 9.25 -2.21 -7.72
CA TRP A 42 9.13 -3.66 -7.60
C TRP A 42 10.30 -4.40 -8.27
N GLY A 43 10.40 -5.69 -8.01
CA GLY A 43 11.42 -6.57 -8.56
C GLY A 43 12.28 -7.21 -7.49
N VAL A 44 13.10 -8.20 -7.89
CA VAL A 44 14.00 -8.91 -6.97
C VAL A 44 15.03 -7.97 -6.33
N GLN A 45 15.39 -6.90 -7.02
CA GLN A 45 16.33 -5.87 -6.53
C GLN A 45 15.68 -4.49 -6.50
N LYS A 46 14.35 -4.41 -6.51
CA LYS A 46 13.59 -3.15 -6.58
C LYS A 46 14.02 -2.33 -7.81
N ASP A 47 14.13 -3.01 -8.94
CA ASP A 47 14.78 -2.55 -10.16
C ASP A 47 13.83 -1.94 -11.18
N SER A 48 12.54 -2.03 -10.95
CA SER A 48 11.52 -1.45 -11.81
C SER A 48 10.68 -0.47 -11.01
N SER A 49 10.22 0.61 -11.63
CA SER A 49 9.40 1.59 -10.93
C SER A 49 8.43 2.33 -11.83
N TYR A 50 7.39 2.88 -11.19
CA TYR A 50 6.43 3.76 -11.84
C TYR A 50 6.05 4.91 -10.89
N ASP A 51 6.10 6.16 -11.40
CA ASP A 51 5.62 7.35 -10.69
C ASP A 51 4.40 7.92 -11.42
N SER A 52 3.24 7.86 -10.79
CA SER A 52 1.96 8.31 -11.37
C SER A 52 1.86 9.82 -11.56
N ARG A 53 2.72 10.63 -10.89
CA ARG A 53 2.75 12.09 -11.03
C ARG A 53 3.32 12.51 -12.37
N THR A 54 4.35 11.80 -12.80
CA THR A 54 5.11 12.11 -14.01
C THR A 54 4.76 11.18 -15.18
N GLY A 55 4.13 10.04 -14.85
CA GLY A 55 3.95 8.94 -15.79
C GLY A 55 5.25 8.20 -16.11
N THR A 56 6.31 8.39 -15.33
CA THR A 56 7.61 7.78 -15.59
C THR A 56 7.57 6.30 -15.23
N LEU A 57 7.81 5.45 -16.22
CA LEU A 57 7.90 4.00 -16.10
C LEU A 57 9.34 3.56 -16.39
N ILE A 58 9.97 2.88 -15.43
CA ILE A 58 11.35 2.42 -15.50
C ILE A 58 11.38 0.89 -15.48
N LYS A 59 12.13 0.30 -16.39
CA LYS A 59 12.45 -1.12 -16.44
C LYS A 59 13.95 -1.29 -16.51
N THR A 60 14.54 -2.00 -15.56
CA THR A 60 15.98 -2.27 -15.53
C THR A 60 16.29 -3.62 -16.12
N LYS A 61 17.22 -3.65 -17.07
CA LYS A 61 17.78 -4.87 -17.64
C LYS A 61 19.13 -5.17 -17.00
N TYR A 62 19.26 -6.31 -16.38
CA TYR A 62 20.54 -6.82 -15.93
C TYR A 62 21.23 -7.55 -17.08
N VAL A 63 22.45 -7.14 -17.39
CA VAL A 63 23.30 -7.76 -18.39
C VAL A 63 24.50 -8.35 -17.68
N ARG A 64 24.79 -9.63 -17.93
CA ARG A 64 25.90 -10.34 -17.29
C ARG A 64 27.20 -9.57 -17.49
N GLU A 65 27.94 -9.34 -16.39
CA GLU A 65 29.24 -8.64 -16.35
C GLU A 65 29.21 -7.18 -16.79
N ARG A 66 28.01 -6.55 -16.86
CA ARG A 66 27.84 -5.13 -17.17
C ARG A 66 27.06 -4.42 -16.08
N GLN A 67 27.13 -3.08 -16.11
CA GLN A 67 26.23 -2.27 -15.30
C GLN A 67 24.79 -2.47 -15.79
N PRO A 68 23.81 -2.48 -14.88
CA PRO A 68 22.41 -2.52 -15.26
C PRO A 68 22.06 -1.39 -16.23
N GLU A 69 21.22 -1.69 -17.22
CA GLU A 69 20.72 -0.72 -18.18
C GLU A 69 19.27 -0.35 -17.83
N GLU A 70 19.00 0.94 -17.63
CA GLU A 70 17.65 1.43 -17.38
C GLU A 70 16.98 1.87 -18.68
N TYR A 71 15.76 1.40 -18.88
CA TYR A 71 14.87 1.82 -19.97
C TYR A 71 13.73 2.63 -19.38
N ILE A 72 13.48 3.81 -19.94
CA ILE A 72 12.49 4.75 -19.42
C ILE A 72 11.44 5.00 -20.52
N ALA A 73 10.18 4.89 -20.12
CA ALA A 73 9.05 5.28 -20.95
C ALA A 73 8.12 6.20 -20.18
N THR A 74 7.23 6.88 -20.91
CA THR A 74 6.13 7.64 -20.31
C THR A 74 4.84 6.86 -20.52
N TYR A 75 4.18 6.51 -19.41
CA TYR A 75 2.90 5.81 -19.40
C TYR A 75 1.88 6.59 -18.58
N GLN A 76 0.72 6.87 -19.17
CA GLN A 76 -0.38 7.49 -18.44
C GLN A 76 -1.29 6.41 -17.87
N TYR A 77 -1.29 6.30 -16.52
CA TYR A 77 -2.14 5.31 -15.86
C TYR A 77 -3.62 5.58 -16.16
N PRO A 78 -4.35 4.65 -16.79
CA PRO A 78 -5.66 4.96 -17.39
C PRO A 78 -6.76 5.19 -16.35
N ASN A 79 -6.65 4.58 -15.19
CA ASN A 79 -7.71 4.62 -14.17
C ASN A 79 -7.13 4.84 -12.76
N ILE A 80 -6.49 5.98 -12.55
CA ILE A 80 -5.91 6.34 -11.25
C ILE A 80 -6.97 6.40 -10.14
N ASN A 81 -8.22 6.71 -10.49
CA ASN A 81 -9.34 6.77 -9.56
C ASN A 81 -9.69 5.39 -8.97
N GLU A 82 -9.53 4.32 -9.72
CA GLU A 82 -9.70 2.96 -9.21
C GLU A 82 -8.69 2.67 -8.10
N ILE A 83 -7.43 3.05 -8.31
CA ILE A 83 -6.37 2.86 -7.32
C ILE A 83 -6.63 3.70 -6.07
N TYR A 84 -7.10 4.94 -6.23
CA TYR A 84 -7.55 5.79 -5.13
C TYR A 84 -8.64 5.11 -4.29
N GLU A 85 -9.72 4.63 -4.92
CA GLU A 85 -10.82 3.99 -4.20
C GLU A 85 -10.40 2.66 -3.55
N MET A 86 -9.53 1.88 -4.20
CA MET A 86 -8.97 0.67 -3.59
C MET A 86 -8.12 1.02 -2.35
N ALA A 87 -7.19 1.96 -2.46
CA ALA A 87 -6.33 2.39 -1.36
C ALA A 87 -7.13 2.92 -0.16
N LYS A 88 -8.18 3.71 -0.44
CA LYS A 88 -9.12 4.22 0.55
C LYS A 88 -9.91 3.11 1.22
N SER A 89 -10.44 2.16 0.45
CA SER A 89 -11.27 1.05 0.95
C SER A 89 -10.54 0.16 1.96
N ILE A 90 -9.24 -0.03 1.78
CA ILE A 90 -8.40 -0.82 2.68
C ILE A 90 -7.76 0.03 3.78
N ASN A 91 -7.99 1.35 3.79
CA ASN A 91 -7.29 2.31 4.64
C ASN A 91 -5.77 2.09 4.61
N VAL A 92 -5.16 2.32 3.44
CA VAL A 92 -3.73 2.02 3.21
C VAL A 92 -2.80 2.69 4.22
N TYR A 93 -3.17 3.86 4.76
CA TYR A 93 -2.39 4.55 5.80
C TYR A 93 -2.29 3.79 7.13
N SER A 94 -3.16 2.83 7.38
CA SER A 94 -3.14 1.99 8.58
C SER A 94 -2.17 0.80 8.48
N TYR A 95 -1.49 0.62 7.35
CA TYR A 95 -0.46 -0.41 7.21
C TYR A 95 0.85 0.07 7.82
N ALA A 96 1.62 -0.86 8.39
CA ALA A 96 2.97 -0.57 8.88
C ALA A 96 3.91 -0.18 7.73
N ASP A 97 4.97 0.57 8.02
CA ASP A 97 5.96 0.96 7.02
C ASP A 97 6.72 -0.27 6.48
N ASP A 98 6.99 -1.24 7.35
CA ASP A 98 7.43 -2.58 6.98
C ASP A 98 6.26 -3.52 7.14
N TYR A 99 5.62 -3.87 6.02
CA TYR A 99 4.41 -4.68 6.03
C TYR A 99 4.63 -6.07 5.45
N TYR A 100 4.42 -7.07 6.28
CA TYR A 100 4.49 -8.46 5.89
C TYR A 100 3.08 -9.05 5.71
N PRO A 101 2.71 -9.49 4.47
CA PRO A 101 1.33 -9.85 4.18
C PRO A 101 0.91 -11.26 4.66
N TYR A 102 1.84 -12.07 5.18
CA TYR A 102 1.61 -13.47 5.54
C TYR A 102 1.26 -13.67 7.01
N GLU A 103 0.69 -14.83 7.33
CA GLU A 103 0.50 -15.31 8.71
C GLU A 103 1.80 -15.96 9.22
N GLY A 104 2.28 -15.45 10.35
CA GLY A 104 3.49 -15.99 11.00
C GLY A 104 4.78 -15.80 10.19
N SER A 105 5.77 -16.64 10.45
CA SER A 105 7.04 -16.66 9.71
C SER A 105 6.96 -17.59 8.50
N SER A 106 5.87 -17.55 7.74
CA SER A 106 5.76 -18.40 6.56
C SER A 106 6.82 -18.01 5.54
N MET A 107 7.47 -19.02 4.98
CA MET A 107 8.58 -18.83 4.07
C MET A 107 8.17 -18.02 2.84
N ALA A 108 9.10 -17.19 2.40
CA ALA A 108 9.09 -16.57 1.07
C ALA A 108 8.56 -17.54 0.01
N THR A 109 7.68 -17.04 -0.82
CA THR A 109 7.32 -17.75 -2.05
C THR A 109 8.53 -17.71 -2.99
N ASN A 110 8.89 -18.79 -3.59
CA ASN A 110 9.96 -18.80 -4.59
C ASN A 110 9.35 -19.09 -5.97
N PRO A 111 9.41 -18.19 -6.92
CA PRO A 111 10.10 -16.89 -6.88
C PRO A 111 9.29 -15.81 -6.12
N SER A 112 10.00 -14.85 -5.51
CA SER A 112 9.44 -13.71 -4.78
C SER A 112 9.89 -12.37 -5.36
N VAL A 113 9.17 -11.33 -5.05
CA VAL A 113 9.51 -9.94 -5.39
C VAL A 113 9.34 -9.04 -4.18
N ASP A 114 10.11 -7.98 -4.16
CA ASP A 114 9.98 -6.91 -3.18
C ASP A 114 9.16 -5.77 -3.76
N TYR A 115 8.40 -5.10 -2.91
CA TYR A 115 7.64 -3.91 -3.24
C TYR A 115 8.01 -2.76 -2.32
N VAL A 116 8.17 -1.57 -2.89
CA VAL A 116 8.11 -0.30 -2.17
C VAL A 116 6.95 0.48 -2.76
N PHE A 117 5.93 0.68 -1.97
CA PHE A 117 4.71 1.35 -2.38
C PHE A 117 4.54 2.67 -1.63
N GLU A 118 4.65 3.79 -2.34
CA GLU A 118 4.41 5.13 -1.79
C GLU A 118 3.04 5.63 -2.24
N ILE A 119 2.26 6.10 -1.31
CA ILE A 119 1.02 6.84 -1.55
C ILE A 119 1.09 8.15 -0.77
N ASN A 120 1.14 9.28 -1.48
CA ASN A 120 1.11 10.60 -0.86
C ASN A 120 2.04 10.70 0.37
N ASN A 121 3.31 10.37 0.20
CA ASN A 121 4.37 10.33 1.23
C ASN A 121 4.26 9.21 2.30
N LYS A 122 3.22 8.37 2.28
CA LYS A 122 3.22 7.14 3.07
C LYS A 122 3.95 6.06 2.28
N ILE A 123 5.04 5.55 2.84
CA ILE A 123 5.84 4.48 2.25
C ILE A 123 5.54 3.17 2.96
N ILE A 124 5.34 2.11 2.20
CA ILE A 124 5.14 0.74 2.70
C ILE A 124 6.12 -0.15 1.94
N THR A 125 7.03 -0.77 2.67
CA THR A 125 7.96 -1.77 2.16
C THR A 125 7.42 -3.16 2.45
N SER A 126 7.47 -4.06 1.46
CA SER A 126 7.07 -5.45 1.62
C SER A 126 8.04 -6.33 0.86
N GLU A 127 8.67 -7.25 1.57
CA GLU A 127 9.68 -8.15 1.01
C GLU A 127 9.11 -9.56 0.84
N ASP A 128 9.74 -10.35 -0.01
CA ASP A 128 9.39 -11.75 -0.25
C ASP A 128 7.92 -11.99 -0.63
N CYS A 129 7.32 -11.04 -1.34
CA CYS A 129 5.93 -11.14 -1.77
C CYS A 129 5.77 -12.10 -2.96
N PRO A 130 4.58 -12.71 -3.14
CA PRO A 130 4.35 -13.58 -4.29
C PRO A 130 4.37 -12.79 -5.60
N ILE A 131 4.85 -13.43 -6.65
CA ILE A 131 4.71 -12.92 -8.01
C ILE A 131 3.25 -13.04 -8.46
N ILE A 132 2.84 -12.08 -9.28
CA ILE A 132 1.48 -11.80 -9.77
C ILE A 132 0.79 -13.00 -10.42
N SER A 133 0.44 -14.07 -9.78
CA SER A 133 -0.48 -15.02 -10.42
C SER A 133 -1.43 -15.68 -9.44
N THR A 134 -1.00 -15.86 -8.23
CA THR A 134 -1.81 -16.56 -7.23
C THR A 134 -1.41 -16.06 -5.85
N ILE A 135 -2.37 -15.46 -5.13
CA ILE A 135 -2.17 -15.12 -3.72
C ILE A 135 -2.27 -16.42 -2.91
N PRO A 136 -1.20 -16.84 -2.21
CA PRO A 136 -1.22 -18.07 -1.41
C PRO A 136 -2.25 -18.02 -0.26
N ASP A 137 -2.69 -19.18 0.19
CA ASP A 137 -3.64 -19.27 1.32
C ASP A 137 -3.04 -18.77 2.64
N SER A 138 -1.71 -18.83 2.79
CA SER A 138 -0.97 -18.30 3.93
C SER A 138 -1.00 -16.78 4.06
N VAL A 139 -1.53 -16.06 3.07
CA VAL A 139 -1.67 -14.61 3.13
C VAL A 139 -2.87 -14.22 4.00
N THR A 140 -2.67 -13.30 4.93
CA THR A 140 -3.75 -12.77 5.78
C THR A 140 -4.84 -12.12 4.95
N LYS A 141 -6.06 -11.99 5.50
CA LYS A 141 -7.14 -11.26 4.81
C LYS A 141 -6.71 -9.84 4.41
N ARG A 142 -6.01 -9.16 5.31
CA ARG A 142 -5.50 -7.80 5.08
C ARG A 142 -4.36 -7.81 4.05
N GLY A 143 -3.50 -8.81 4.11
CA GLY A 143 -2.47 -9.05 3.10
C GLY A 143 -3.05 -9.26 1.72
N LYS A 144 -4.13 -10.05 1.59
CA LYS A 144 -4.83 -10.25 0.31
C LYS A 144 -5.35 -8.93 -0.27
N GLN A 145 -5.93 -8.07 0.54
CA GLN A 145 -6.39 -6.74 0.10
C GLN A 145 -5.23 -5.86 -0.41
N TYR A 146 -4.14 -5.82 0.34
CA TYR A 146 -2.95 -5.06 -0.04
C TYR A 146 -2.31 -5.59 -1.32
N LEU A 147 -2.06 -6.90 -1.40
CA LEU A 147 -1.50 -7.52 -2.61
C LEU A 147 -2.41 -7.36 -3.82
N THR A 148 -3.73 -7.40 -3.64
CA THR A 148 -4.68 -7.13 -4.74
C THR A 148 -4.50 -5.73 -5.29
N LEU A 149 -4.33 -4.72 -4.44
CA LEU A 149 -4.04 -3.35 -4.87
C LEU A 149 -2.74 -3.29 -5.69
N LEU A 150 -1.63 -3.86 -5.17
CA LEU A 150 -0.35 -3.88 -5.88
C LEU A 150 -0.46 -4.62 -7.22
N PHE A 151 -1.12 -5.77 -7.25
CA PHE A 151 -1.28 -6.57 -8.47
C PHE A 151 -2.15 -5.87 -9.52
N THR A 152 -3.16 -5.11 -9.11
CA THR A 152 -3.95 -4.29 -10.03
C THR A 152 -3.06 -3.27 -10.73
N ILE A 153 -2.21 -2.57 -9.97
CA ILE A 153 -1.25 -1.61 -10.53
C ILE A 153 -0.27 -2.33 -11.46
N MET A 154 0.37 -3.38 -10.97
CA MET A 154 1.37 -4.15 -11.70
C MET A 154 0.83 -4.69 -13.02
N ASN A 155 -0.37 -5.27 -13.01
CA ASN A 155 -1.00 -5.80 -14.22
C ASN A 155 -1.24 -4.71 -15.27
N ALA A 156 -1.66 -3.52 -14.86
CA ALA A 156 -1.83 -2.40 -15.77
C ALA A 156 -0.49 -1.96 -16.39
N LEU A 157 0.56 -1.84 -15.56
CA LEU A 157 1.90 -1.43 -16.00
C LEU A 157 2.54 -2.46 -16.93
N THR A 158 2.59 -3.74 -16.52
CA THR A 158 3.29 -4.79 -17.26
C THR A 158 2.54 -5.25 -18.53
N ASN A 159 1.25 -4.96 -18.63
CA ASN A 159 0.49 -5.19 -19.85
C ASN A 159 0.45 -3.98 -20.81
N SER A 160 1.01 -2.85 -20.44
CA SER A 160 1.09 -1.68 -21.31
C SER A 160 1.99 -1.91 -22.52
N GLU A 161 1.73 -1.23 -23.61
CA GLU A 161 2.56 -1.30 -24.82
C GLU A 161 3.96 -0.71 -24.57
N GLU A 162 4.04 0.31 -23.70
CA GLU A 162 5.29 0.95 -23.29
C GLU A 162 6.20 -0.06 -22.55
N TRP A 163 5.64 -0.84 -21.60
CA TRP A 163 6.39 -1.88 -20.91
C TRP A 163 6.88 -2.99 -21.84
N LYS A 164 6.00 -3.46 -22.72
CA LYS A 164 6.31 -4.53 -23.68
C LYS A 164 7.33 -4.11 -24.74
N ALA A 165 7.39 -2.82 -25.05
CA ALA A 165 8.39 -2.29 -25.99
C ALA A 165 9.80 -2.20 -25.38
N MET A 166 9.94 -2.22 -24.03
CA MET A 166 11.23 -2.25 -23.37
C MET A 166 11.83 -3.65 -23.38
N PRO A 167 13.17 -3.78 -23.51
CA PRO A 167 13.84 -5.08 -23.46
C PRO A 167 13.54 -5.85 -22.17
N ASP A 168 13.34 -7.15 -22.28
CA ASP A 168 13.19 -8.01 -21.13
C ASP A 168 14.53 -8.17 -20.39
N PRO A 169 14.52 -8.27 -19.05
CA PRO A 169 15.70 -8.62 -18.28
C PRO A 169 16.20 -9.99 -18.73
N GLU A 170 17.52 -10.13 -18.89
CA GLU A 170 18.11 -11.44 -19.09
C GLU A 170 17.95 -12.22 -17.79
N ILE A 171 17.21 -13.33 -17.83
CA ILE A 171 17.07 -14.20 -16.67
C ILE A 171 18.41 -14.89 -16.45
N LEU A 172 19.17 -14.39 -15.50
CA LEU A 172 20.37 -15.07 -15.04
C LEU A 172 19.93 -16.20 -14.12
N TYR A 173 19.80 -17.40 -14.66
CA TYR A 173 19.75 -18.60 -13.81
C TYR A 173 21.13 -18.75 -13.17
N MET A 174 21.22 -18.44 -11.87
CA MET A 174 22.35 -18.84 -11.03
C MET A 174 22.07 -20.20 -10.39
#